data_beb6049364e5f1a854b0226aeda64e7e
#
_entry.id   beb6049364e5f1a854b0226aeda64e7e
#
_cell.length_a   1.000
_cell.length_b   1.000
_cell.length_c   1.000
_cell.angle_alpha   90.00
_cell.angle_beta   90.00
_cell.angle_gamma   90.00
#
_symmetry.space_group_name_H-M   'P 1'
#
loop_
_entity.id
_entity.type
_entity.pdbx_description
1 polymer ?
#
loop_
_entity_poly.entity_id
_entity_poly.type
_entity_poly.pdbx_seq_one_letter_code
_entity_poly.pdbx_strand_id
1 'polypeptide(L)'
;MAPEKSAPAIASKRFVAVAGNIGVGKSTLVGLLSRRLGWQPFYEPVGENPYLADFYGDMRAWSFHSQIFFLTRRLRSHRQLCDHPTSAIQDRSVYEDAEVFAYNLYLQGHMADRDYASYRELYTVLTEFLPAPDLVVYLRASVDTLRQRITHRGRAYEQDIQPEYLERLNSLYEAWTEHFTLCPILTVPADDLDYVSYDSHLDLIVSKIHEKLTGKEEVLFGADEVARVNGRTG
;
A
#
# COMPACT_ATOMS: atom_id res chain seq x y z
N MET A 1 20.47 7.50 48.06
CA MET A 1 19.80 8.08 46.90
C MET A 1 19.77 6.99 45.83
N ALA A 2 18.63 6.34 45.64
CA ALA A 2 18.47 5.32 44.61
C ALA A 2 18.24 6.02 43.26
N PRO A 3 18.75 5.53 42.12
CA PRO A 3 18.49 6.15 40.84
C PRO A 3 17.01 5.96 40.45
N GLU A 4 16.35 7.09 40.17
CA GLU A 4 15.02 7.13 39.59
C GLU A 4 15.01 6.34 38.31
N LYS A 5 14.20 5.26 38.24
CA LYS A 5 13.92 4.55 37.01
C LYS A 5 13.16 5.51 36.09
N SER A 6 13.84 6.03 35.08
CA SER A 6 13.17 6.76 34.01
C SER A 6 12.04 5.90 33.45
N ALA A 7 10.81 6.46 33.47
CA ALA A 7 9.67 5.84 32.81
C ALA A 7 10.03 5.53 31.34
N PRO A 8 9.60 4.39 30.79
CA PRO A 8 9.85 4.07 29.39
C PRO A 8 9.25 5.20 28.54
N ALA A 9 10.06 5.77 27.65
CA ALA A 9 9.58 6.74 26.68
C ALA A 9 8.36 6.15 25.97
N ILE A 10 7.21 6.82 26.04
CA ILE A 10 6.00 6.41 25.33
C ILE A 10 6.40 6.37 23.86
N ALA A 11 6.46 5.19 23.28
CA ALA A 11 6.76 5.02 21.86
C ALA A 11 5.77 5.89 21.08
N SER A 12 6.29 6.87 20.31
CA SER A 12 5.43 7.76 19.53
C SER A 12 4.52 6.93 18.62
N LYS A 13 3.21 7.27 18.59
CA LYS A 13 2.25 6.67 17.68
C LYS A 13 2.81 6.68 16.25
N ARG A 14 2.67 5.59 15.53
CA ARG A 14 3.13 5.44 14.16
C ARG A 14 1.97 5.17 13.21
N PHE A 15 2.05 5.75 12.02
CA PHE A 15 1.17 5.47 10.90
C PHE A 15 1.98 4.92 9.73
N VAL A 16 1.72 3.67 9.35
CA VAL A 16 2.36 3.00 8.20
C VAL A 16 1.31 2.66 7.16
N ALA A 17 1.57 2.99 5.89
CA ALA A 17 0.74 2.60 4.76
C ALA A 17 1.43 1.46 3.99
N VAL A 18 0.66 0.43 3.59
CA VAL A 18 1.14 -0.65 2.72
C VAL A 18 0.61 -0.41 1.31
N ALA A 19 1.51 -0.17 0.38
CA ALA A 19 1.23 0.14 -1.02
C ALA A 19 1.61 -1.02 -1.95
N GLY A 20 1.09 -1.00 -3.17
CA GLY A 20 1.44 -1.96 -4.23
C GLY A 20 0.26 -2.40 -5.07
N ASN A 21 0.56 -3.11 -6.15
CA ASN A 21 -0.36 -3.47 -7.20
C ASN A 21 -1.50 -4.41 -6.75
N ILE A 22 -2.49 -4.61 -7.61
CA ILE A 22 -3.57 -5.60 -7.42
C ILE A 22 -2.95 -7.01 -7.30
N GLY A 23 -3.39 -7.76 -6.29
CA GLY A 23 -2.90 -9.13 -6.09
C GLY A 23 -1.57 -9.27 -5.35
N VAL A 24 -0.83 -8.19 -5.06
CA VAL A 24 0.51 -8.28 -4.45
C VAL A 24 0.55 -8.81 -3.02
N GLY A 25 -0.58 -8.79 -2.28
CA GLY A 25 -0.67 -9.32 -0.91
C GLY A 25 -0.73 -8.28 0.21
N LYS A 26 -1.08 -7.02 -0.10
CA LYS A 26 -1.19 -5.92 0.89
C LYS A 26 -2.02 -6.28 2.11
N SER A 27 -3.27 -6.68 1.93
CA SER A 27 -4.19 -7.00 3.04
C SER A 27 -3.66 -8.13 3.92
N THR A 28 -2.98 -9.10 3.32
CA THR A 28 -2.33 -10.20 4.03
C THR A 28 -1.19 -9.67 4.90
N LEU A 29 -0.29 -8.86 4.32
CA LEU A 29 0.82 -8.27 5.06
C LEU A 29 0.31 -7.35 6.19
N VAL A 30 -0.69 -6.51 5.93
CA VAL A 30 -1.33 -5.65 6.95
C VAL A 30 -1.83 -6.48 8.13
N GLY A 31 -2.52 -7.60 7.88
CA GLY A 31 -2.98 -8.49 8.94
C GLY A 31 -1.86 -9.18 9.73
N LEU A 32 -0.78 -9.56 9.06
CA LEU A 32 0.39 -10.16 9.70
C LEU A 32 1.14 -9.15 10.55
N LEU A 33 1.44 -7.96 10.01
CA LEU A 33 2.11 -6.87 10.72
C LEU A 33 1.28 -6.36 11.89
N SER A 34 -0.05 -6.23 11.72
CA SER A 34 -0.97 -5.86 12.80
C SER A 34 -0.82 -6.78 14.01
N ARG A 35 -0.84 -8.11 13.80
CA ARG A 35 -0.66 -9.09 14.88
C ARG A 35 0.74 -9.05 15.48
N ARG A 36 1.78 -8.90 14.65
CA ARG A 36 3.18 -8.94 15.11
C ARG A 36 3.58 -7.68 15.89
N LEU A 37 3.05 -6.51 15.49
CA LEU A 37 3.38 -5.20 16.08
C LEU A 37 2.35 -4.72 17.11
N GLY A 38 1.18 -5.35 17.18
CA GLY A 38 0.05 -4.88 18.00
C GLY A 38 -0.56 -3.57 17.49
N TRP A 39 -0.47 -3.30 16.17
CA TRP A 39 -0.98 -2.08 15.55
C TRP A 39 -2.39 -2.28 15.00
N GLN A 40 -3.21 -1.23 15.01
CA GLN A 40 -4.57 -1.26 14.48
C GLN A 40 -4.57 -1.34 12.96
N PRO A 41 -5.17 -2.40 12.34
CA PRO A 41 -5.28 -2.49 10.90
C PRO A 41 -6.45 -1.67 10.37
N PHE A 42 -6.25 -1.01 9.22
CA PHE A 42 -7.27 -0.33 8.43
C PHE A 42 -7.28 -0.92 7.03
N TYR A 43 -8.31 -1.70 6.71
CA TYR A 43 -8.41 -2.38 5.42
C TYR A 43 -9.15 -1.56 4.38
N GLU A 44 -8.82 -1.83 3.10
CA GLU A 44 -9.52 -1.26 1.97
C GLU A 44 -10.94 -1.87 1.83
N PRO A 45 -12.01 -1.06 1.82
CA PRO A 45 -13.37 -1.57 1.67
C PRO A 45 -13.75 -1.80 0.19
N VAL A 46 -12.97 -2.60 -0.54
CA VAL A 46 -13.15 -2.85 -1.99
C VAL A 46 -14.56 -3.35 -2.30
N GLY A 47 -15.10 -4.26 -1.50
CA GLY A 47 -16.43 -4.86 -1.72
C GLY A 47 -17.60 -3.90 -1.51
N GLU A 48 -17.37 -2.71 -0.98
CA GLU A 48 -18.40 -1.71 -0.75
C GLU A 48 -18.59 -0.74 -1.94
N ASN A 49 -17.72 -0.80 -2.96
CA ASN A 49 -17.83 0.10 -4.11
C ASN A 49 -19.00 -0.33 -5.00
N PRO A 50 -20.10 0.43 -5.05
CA PRO A 50 -21.27 0.08 -5.84
C PRO A 50 -21.03 0.17 -7.35
N TYR A 51 -19.96 0.86 -7.76
CA TYR A 51 -19.60 1.05 -9.16
C TYR A 51 -18.61 -0.01 -9.67
N LEU A 52 -18.13 -0.92 -8.81
CA LEU A 52 -16.98 -1.76 -9.16
C LEU A 52 -17.28 -2.74 -10.31
N ALA A 53 -18.46 -3.36 -10.31
CA ALA A 53 -18.87 -4.27 -11.37
C ALA A 53 -19.08 -3.51 -12.71
N ASP A 54 -19.76 -2.37 -12.64
CA ASP A 54 -19.99 -1.51 -13.81
C ASP A 54 -18.67 -0.95 -14.35
N PHE A 55 -17.74 -0.58 -13.47
CA PHE A 55 -16.40 -0.09 -13.84
C PHE A 55 -15.61 -1.14 -14.64
N TYR A 56 -15.59 -2.40 -14.21
CA TYR A 56 -14.92 -3.45 -14.98
C TYR A 56 -15.65 -3.80 -16.28
N GLY A 57 -16.96 -3.55 -16.36
CA GLY A 57 -17.75 -3.71 -17.59
C GLY A 57 -17.54 -2.58 -18.60
N ASP A 58 -17.46 -1.34 -18.15
CA ASP A 58 -17.22 -0.13 -18.97
C ASP A 58 -16.42 0.90 -18.18
N MET A 59 -15.09 0.78 -18.26
CA MET A 59 -14.17 1.68 -17.55
C MET A 59 -14.38 3.14 -17.95
N ARG A 60 -14.72 3.42 -19.22
CA ARG A 60 -14.88 4.79 -19.72
C ARG A 60 -16.09 5.50 -19.08
N ALA A 61 -17.18 4.79 -18.91
CA ALA A 61 -18.38 5.34 -18.29
C ALA A 61 -18.23 5.51 -16.77
N TRP A 62 -17.48 4.63 -16.10
CA TRP A 62 -17.52 4.51 -14.65
C TRP A 62 -16.23 4.84 -13.90
N SER A 63 -15.13 5.17 -14.60
CA SER A 63 -13.84 5.49 -13.98
C SER A 63 -13.95 6.62 -12.96
N PHE A 64 -14.51 7.76 -13.35
CA PHE A 64 -14.63 8.91 -12.45
C PHE A 64 -15.45 8.57 -11.20
N HIS A 65 -16.61 7.94 -11.36
CA HIS A 65 -17.49 7.57 -10.25
C HIS A 65 -16.81 6.60 -9.27
N SER A 66 -16.14 5.58 -9.81
CA SER A 66 -15.41 4.61 -9.01
C SER A 66 -14.24 5.25 -8.26
N GLN A 67 -13.47 6.14 -8.90
CA GLN A 67 -12.34 6.80 -8.28
C GLN A 67 -12.77 7.82 -7.20
N ILE A 68 -13.87 8.55 -7.40
CA ILE A 68 -14.44 9.43 -6.36
C ILE A 68 -14.91 8.63 -5.16
N PHE A 69 -15.52 7.46 -5.38
CA PHE A 69 -15.91 6.58 -4.28
C PHE A 69 -14.69 6.13 -3.47
N PHE A 70 -13.63 5.62 -4.14
CA PHE A 70 -12.41 5.19 -3.47
C PHE A 70 -11.75 6.35 -2.73
N LEU A 71 -11.59 7.51 -3.36
CA LEU A 71 -11.04 8.71 -2.71
C LEU A 71 -11.80 9.05 -1.43
N THR A 72 -13.13 9.11 -1.48
CA THR A 72 -13.97 9.44 -0.31
C THR A 72 -13.80 8.44 0.83
N ARG A 73 -13.79 7.13 0.52
CA ARG A 73 -13.62 6.07 1.52
C ARG A 73 -12.22 6.11 2.12
N ARG A 74 -11.22 6.36 1.28
CA ARG A 74 -9.82 6.44 1.69
C ARG A 74 -9.57 7.62 2.63
N LEU A 75 -10.09 8.79 2.29
CA LEU A 75 -10.01 9.98 3.16
C LEU A 75 -10.67 9.76 4.52
N ARG A 76 -11.85 9.12 4.54
CA ARG A 76 -12.53 8.75 5.79
C ARG A 76 -11.69 7.78 6.64
N SER A 77 -11.17 6.73 6.01
CA SER A 77 -10.29 5.75 6.68
C SER A 77 -9.02 6.41 7.21
N HIS A 78 -8.39 7.26 6.42
CA HIS A 78 -7.19 8.01 6.82
C HIS A 78 -7.46 8.89 8.05
N ARG A 79 -8.58 9.63 8.05
CA ARG A 79 -8.96 10.45 9.21
C ARG A 79 -9.20 9.59 10.47
N GLN A 80 -9.95 8.49 10.34
CA GLN A 80 -10.17 7.56 11.46
C GLN A 80 -8.86 6.99 12.01
N LEU A 81 -7.90 6.69 11.13
CA LEU A 81 -6.57 6.24 11.51
C LEU A 81 -5.81 7.34 12.27
N CYS A 82 -5.85 8.58 11.79
CA CYS A 82 -5.21 9.72 12.46
C CYS A 82 -5.80 9.98 13.84
N ASP A 83 -7.11 9.79 14.03
CA ASP A 83 -7.81 9.97 15.31
C ASP A 83 -7.63 8.74 16.25
N HIS A 84 -7.15 7.60 15.74
CA HIS A 84 -6.97 6.38 16.55
C HIS A 84 -5.87 6.57 17.61
N PRO A 85 -6.04 6.12 18.87
CA PRO A 85 -5.09 6.38 19.95
C PRO A 85 -3.75 5.63 19.84
N THR A 86 -3.71 4.50 19.12
CA THR A 86 -2.51 3.67 18.99
C THR A 86 -1.93 3.73 17.57
N SER A 87 -0.73 3.16 17.40
CA SER A 87 -0.13 2.99 16.06
C SER A 87 -1.04 2.20 15.15
N ALA A 88 -1.01 2.53 13.87
CA ALA A 88 -1.92 1.98 12.87
C ALA A 88 -1.20 1.62 11.55
N ILE A 89 -1.76 0.65 10.86
CA ILE A 89 -1.29 0.22 9.55
C ILE A 89 -2.45 0.16 8.56
N GLN A 90 -2.29 0.79 7.40
CA GLN A 90 -3.33 0.95 6.40
C GLN A 90 -3.03 0.13 5.13
N ASP A 91 -4.05 -0.59 4.65
CA ASP A 91 -4.03 -1.24 3.35
C ASP A 91 -4.38 -0.21 2.28
N ARG A 92 -3.41 0.18 1.50
CA ARG A 92 -3.44 1.20 0.46
C ARG A 92 -3.64 2.62 0.99
N SER A 93 -2.93 3.57 0.42
CA SER A 93 -3.00 4.99 0.76
C SER A 93 -3.82 5.80 -0.24
N VAL A 94 -4.23 7.02 0.17
CA VAL A 94 -4.87 7.98 -0.73
C VAL A 94 -3.94 8.44 -1.85
N TYR A 95 -2.64 8.44 -1.60
CA TYR A 95 -1.62 8.91 -2.55
C TYR A 95 -1.52 8.01 -3.77
N GLU A 96 -1.45 6.68 -3.59
CA GLU A 96 -1.39 5.73 -4.70
C GLU A 96 -2.70 5.66 -5.50
N ASP A 97 -3.86 5.93 -4.88
CA ASP A 97 -5.13 6.01 -5.60
C ASP A 97 -5.09 7.10 -6.67
N ALA A 98 -4.55 8.28 -6.34
CA ALA A 98 -4.48 9.40 -7.26
C ALA A 98 -3.32 9.26 -8.25
N GLU A 99 -2.13 8.95 -7.76
CA GLU A 99 -0.89 8.99 -8.55
C GLU A 99 -0.70 7.75 -9.42
N VAL A 100 -1.36 6.63 -9.08
CA VAL A 100 -1.26 5.38 -9.83
C VAL A 100 -2.58 5.03 -10.51
N PHE A 101 -3.66 4.85 -9.76
CA PHE A 101 -4.91 4.31 -10.33
C PHE A 101 -5.69 5.33 -11.16
N ALA A 102 -6.00 6.50 -10.61
CA ALA A 102 -6.73 7.52 -11.36
C ALA A 102 -5.90 8.04 -12.53
N TYR A 103 -4.59 8.20 -12.33
CA TYR A 103 -3.68 8.60 -13.39
C TYR A 103 -3.59 7.56 -14.51
N ASN A 104 -3.52 6.27 -14.19
CA ASN A 104 -3.57 5.20 -15.19
C ASN A 104 -4.85 5.25 -16.05
N LEU A 105 -6.01 5.45 -15.41
CA LEU A 105 -7.29 5.55 -16.13
C LEU A 105 -7.35 6.79 -17.05
N TYR A 106 -6.77 7.89 -16.63
CA TYR A 106 -6.61 9.09 -17.46
C TYR A 106 -5.70 8.82 -18.66
N LEU A 107 -4.51 8.26 -18.46
CA LEU A 107 -3.57 7.95 -19.54
C LEU A 107 -4.14 7.00 -20.59
N GLN A 108 -5.05 6.10 -20.19
CA GLN A 108 -5.72 5.18 -21.09
C GLN A 108 -6.97 5.77 -21.76
N GLY A 109 -7.31 7.05 -21.51
CA GLY A 109 -8.50 7.70 -22.06
C GLY A 109 -9.82 7.19 -21.47
N HIS A 110 -9.77 6.47 -20.33
CA HIS A 110 -10.96 6.06 -19.60
C HIS A 110 -11.51 7.17 -18.70
N MET A 111 -10.75 8.24 -18.46
CA MET A 111 -11.20 9.44 -17.76
C MET A 111 -10.93 10.65 -18.64
N ALA A 112 -11.95 11.49 -18.85
CA ALA A 112 -11.80 12.69 -19.67
C ALA A 112 -10.95 13.75 -18.96
N ASP A 113 -10.32 14.66 -19.71
CA ASP A 113 -9.45 15.72 -19.15
C ASP A 113 -10.13 16.51 -18.03
N ARG A 114 -11.40 16.94 -18.25
CA ARG A 114 -12.17 17.69 -17.25
C ARG A 114 -12.44 16.89 -15.97
N ASP A 115 -12.71 15.59 -16.12
CA ASP A 115 -13.03 14.71 -14.99
C ASP A 115 -11.76 14.43 -14.19
N TYR A 116 -10.63 14.18 -14.88
CA TYR A 116 -9.34 14.01 -14.23
C TYR A 116 -8.87 15.30 -13.54
N ALA A 117 -9.03 16.47 -14.18
CA ALA A 117 -8.71 17.77 -13.57
C ALA A 117 -9.52 17.99 -12.28
N SER A 118 -10.83 17.73 -12.31
CA SER A 118 -11.70 17.84 -11.13
C SER A 118 -11.32 16.85 -10.02
N TYR A 119 -10.97 15.62 -10.39
CA TYR A 119 -10.48 14.61 -9.44
C TYR A 119 -9.16 15.07 -8.78
N ARG A 120 -8.20 15.57 -9.57
CA ARG A 120 -6.90 16.04 -9.09
C ARG A 120 -7.05 17.26 -8.16
N GLU A 121 -7.90 18.20 -8.50
CA GLU A 121 -8.19 19.36 -7.65
C GLU A 121 -8.76 18.91 -6.29
N LEU A 122 -9.77 18.05 -6.31
CA LEU A 122 -10.37 17.50 -5.10
C LEU A 122 -9.34 16.75 -4.25
N TYR A 123 -8.53 15.88 -4.86
CA TYR A 123 -7.46 15.16 -4.19
C TYR A 123 -6.46 16.12 -3.53
N THR A 124 -5.98 17.13 -4.26
CA THR A 124 -5.00 18.10 -3.77
C THR A 124 -5.52 18.85 -2.55
N VAL A 125 -6.71 19.46 -2.67
CA VAL A 125 -7.31 20.21 -1.57
C VAL A 125 -7.53 19.35 -0.33
N LEU A 126 -8.00 18.11 -0.48
CA LEU A 126 -8.31 17.23 0.64
C LEU A 126 -7.05 16.68 1.32
N THR A 127 -5.98 16.41 0.55
CA THR A 127 -4.73 15.87 1.11
C THR A 127 -3.87 16.92 1.83
N GLU A 128 -4.05 18.21 1.54
CA GLU A 128 -3.41 19.31 2.29
C GLU A 128 -3.71 19.28 3.79
N PHE A 129 -4.85 18.72 4.18
CA PHE A 129 -5.30 18.63 5.58
C PHE A 129 -4.99 17.28 6.24
N LEU A 130 -4.33 16.37 5.53
CA LEU A 130 -4.04 15.04 6.05
C LEU A 130 -2.58 14.93 6.52
N PRO A 131 -2.34 14.42 7.73
CA PRO A 131 -0.99 14.03 8.14
C PRO A 131 -0.44 12.96 7.20
N ALA A 132 0.80 13.10 6.77
CA ALA A 132 1.47 12.07 6.00
C ALA A 132 1.72 10.81 6.85
N PRO A 133 1.83 9.61 6.26
CA PRO A 133 2.30 8.43 6.97
C PRO A 133 3.75 8.62 7.43
N ASP A 134 4.15 7.91 8.49
CA ASP A 134 5.55 7.85 8.92
C ASP A 134 6.41 7.01 7.94
N LEU A 135 5.78 6.06 7.25
CA LEU A 135 6.43 5.16 6.31
C LEU A 135 5.41 4.59 5.31
N VAL A 136 5.82 4.47 4.05
CA VAL A 136 5.15 3.62 3.07
C VAL A 136 5.95 2.33 2.89
N VAL A 137 5.28 1.19 3.03
CA VAL A 137 5.84 -0.15 2.70
C VAL A 137 5.30 -0.54 1.33
N TYR A 138 6.12 -0.40 0.31
CA TYR A 138 5.77 -0.74 -1.08
C TYR A 138 6.10 -2.20 -1.36
N LEU A 139 5.08 -3.01 -1.65
CA LEU A 139 5.23 -4.39 -2.11
C LEU A 139 5.44 -4.41 -3.61
N ARG A 140 6.64 -4.80 -4.04
CA ARG A 140 7.03 -4.95 -5.43
C ARG A 140 6.93 -6.41 -5.84
N ALA A 141 6.21 -6.70 -6.93
CA ALA A 141 6.12 -8.05 -7.49
C ALA A 141 6.05 -8.03 -9.02
N SER A 142 6.52 -9.10 -9.64
CA SER A 142 6.38 -9.36 -11.07
C SER A 142 4.90 -9.55 -11.46
N VAL A 143 4.57 -9.27 -12.71
CA VAL A 143 3.21 -9.49 -13.23
C VAL A 143 2.80 -10.96 -13.13
N ASP A 144 3.72 -11.88 -13.31
CA ASP A 144 3.45 -13.31 -13.18
C ASP A 144 3.02 -13.68 -11.76
N THR A 145 3.70 -13.17 -10.74
CA THR A 145 3.31 -13.35 -9.33
C THR A 145 1.95 -12.73 -9.04
N LEU A 146 1.68 -11.52 -9.55
CA LEU A 146 0.38 -10.86 -9.38
C LEU A 146 -0.75 -11.69 -9.98
N ARG A 147 -0.60 -12.18 -11.20
CA ARG A 147 -1.59 -13.01 -11.88
C ARG A 147 -1.86 -14.31 -11.14
N GLN A 148 -0.83 -15.01 -10.71
CA GLN A 148 -0.98 -16.23 -9.91
C GLN A 148 -1.78 -15.98 -8.63
N ARG A 149 -1.47 -14.90 -7.90
CA ARG A 149 -2.17 -14.54 -6.67
C ARG A 149 -3.62 -14.07 -6.92
N ILE A 150 -3.88 -13.33 -8.01
CA ILE A 150 -5.22 -12.93 -8.43
C ILE A 150 -6.07 -14.17 -8.77
N THR A 151 -5.53 -15.11 -9.54
CA THR A 151 -6.20 -16.36 -9.89
C THR A 151 -6.50 -17.20 -8.65
N HIS A 152 -5.52 -17.35 -7.74
CA HIS A 152 -5.70 -18.10 -6.50
C HIS A 152 -6.77 -17.47 -5.59
N ARG A 153 -6.85 -16.14 -5.51
CA ARG A 153 -7.85 -15.41 -4.74
C ARG A 153 -9.28 -15.58 -5.28
N GLY A 154 -9.45 -15.75 -6.60
CA GLY A 154 -10.69 -16.16 -7.24
C GLY A 154 -11.81 -15.11 -7.24
N ARG A 155 -11.53 -13.80 -7.11
CA ARG A 155 -12.55 -12.75 -7.24
C ARG A 155 -13.01 -12.63 -8.69
N ALA A 156 -14.32 -12.82 -8.96
CA ALA A 156 -14.86 -12.88 -10.31
C ALA A 156 -14.51 -11.65 -11.17
N TYR A 157 -14.64 -10.45 -10.62
CA TYR A 157 -14.36 -9.19 -11.33
C TYR A 157 -12.88 -8.91 -11.59
N GLU A 158 -11.96 -9.69 -11.02
CA GLU A 158 -10.51 -9.54 -11.23
C GLU A 158 -9.95 -10.55 -12.23
N GLN A 159 -10.70 -11.60 -12.60
CA GLN A 159 -10.20 -12.68 -13.45
C GLN A 159 -9.88 -12.21 -14.88
N ASP A 160 -10.55 -11.16 -15.34
CA ASP A 160 -10.38 -10.60 -16.70
C ASP A 160 -9.34 -9.48 -16.78
N ILE A 161 -8.63 -9.18 -15.66
CA ILE A 161 -7.57 -8.16 -15.65
C ILE A 161 -6.43 -8.59 -16.58
N GLN A 162 -6.20 -7.78 -17.62
CA GLN A 162 -5.17 -8.06 -18.61
C GLN A 162 -3.77 -7.83 -18.05
N PRO A 163 -2.75 -8.64 -18.44
CA PRO A 163 -1.36 -8.48 -17.99
C PRO A 163 -0.82 -7.07 -18.24
N GLU A 164 -1.12 -6.47 -19.38
CA GLU A 164 -0.69 -5.14 -19.77
C GLU A 164 -1.22 -4.03 -18.83
N TYR A 165 -2.38 -4.27 -18.22
CA TYR A 165 -2.91 -3.37 -17.19
C TYR A 165 -2.06 -3.43 -15.92
N LEU A 166 -1.66 -4.62 -15.48
CA LEU A 166 -0.80 -4.82 -14.32
C LEU A 166 0.62 -4.29 -14.56
N GLU A 167 1.15 -4.46 -15.78
CA GLU A 167 2.45 -3.91 -16.19
C GLU A 167 2.48 -2.38 -16.12
N ARG A 168 1.43 -1.73 -16.63
CA ARG A 168 1.30 -0.27 -16.53
C ARG A 168 1.21 0.20 -15.10
N LEU A 169 0.40 -0.47 -14.27
CA LEU A 169 0.36 -0.15 -12.85
C LEU A 169 1.72 -0.31 -12.17
N ASN A 170 2.47 -1.40 -12.45
CA ASN A 170 3.83 -1.57 -11.92
C ASN A 170 4.73 -0.41 -12.33
N SER A 171 4.71 -0.01 -13.60
CA SER A 171 5.51 1.12 -14.08
C SER A 171 5.14 2.45 -13.38
N LEU A 172 3.85 2.68 -13.13
CA LEU A 172 3.39 3.86 -12.40
C LEU A 172 3.77 3.81 -10.92
N TYR A 173 3.75 2.63 -10.30
CA TYR A 173 4.24 2.46 -8.93
C TYR A 173 5.73 2.77 -8.81
N GLU A 174 6.57 2.28 -9.73
CA GLU A 174 8.00 2.60 -9.74
C GLU A 174 8.20 4.12 -9.86
N ALA A 175 7.57 4.76 -10.86
CA ALA A 175 7.64 6.21 -11.03
C ALA A 175 7.12 6.98 -9.79
N TRP A 176 6.03 6.53 -9.19
CA TRP A 176 5.48 7.14 -7.97
C TRP A 176 6.46 7.05 -6.80
N THR A 177 7.07 5.87 -6.58
CA THR A 177 8.00 5.67 -5.46
C THR A 177 9.27 6.50 -5.59
N GLU A 178 9.72 6.79 -6.81
CA GLU A 178 10.88 7.65 -7.08
C GLU A 178 10.62 9.13 -6.76
N HIS A 179 9.36 9.58 -6.91
CA HIS A 179 8.99 10.99 -6.75
C HIS A 179 8.22 11.31 -5.45
N PHE A 180 7.86 10.30 -4.68
CA PHE A 180 7.12 10.48 -3.43
C PHE A 180 8.02 10.97 -2.31
N THR A 181 7.75 12.17 -1.79
CA THR A 181 8.62 12.87 -0.83
C THR A 181 8.00 13.12 0.53
N LEU A 182 6.73 12.75 0.74
CA LEU A 182 6.02 13.06 1.98
C LEU A 182 6.52 12.24 3.19
N CYS A 183 7.01 11.04 2.94
CA CYS A 183 7.65 10.19 3.95
C CYS A 183 8.60 9.18 3.28
N PRO A 184 9.46 8.48 4.07
CA PRO A 184 10.29 7.39 3.55
C PRO A 184 9.46 6.27 2.93
N ILE A 185 10.05 5.58 1.93
CA ILE A 185 9.50 4.34 1.36
C ILE A 185 10.44 3.18 1.68
N LEU A 186 9.86 2.03 2.04
CA LEU A 186 10.54 0.74 2.13
C LEU A 186 10.01 -0.19 1.04
N THR A 187 10.81 -0.48 0.04
CA THR A 187 10.44 -1.44 -1.01
C THR A 187 10.73 -2.87 -0.55
N VAL A 188 9.69 -3.71 -0.54
CA VAL A 188 9.76 -5.13 -0.15
C VAL A 188 9.67 -6.01 -1.41
N PRO A 189 10.67 -6.86 -1.69
CA PRO A 189 10.65 -7.77 -2.84
C PRO A 189 9.68 -8.94 -2.58
N ALA A 190 8.43 -8.77 -2.98
CA ALA A 190 7.36 -9.70 -2.67
C ALA A 190 7.36 -10.97 -3.55
N ASP A 191 8.22 -11.04 -4.55
CA ASP A 191 8.52 -12.28 -5.30
C ASP A 191 9.43 -13.22 -4.50
N ASP A 192 10.35 -12.64 -3.72
CA ASP A 192 11.41 -13.38 -3.03
C ASP A 192 11.06 -13.71 -1.58
N LEU A 193 10.01 -13.09 -1.03
CA LEU A 193 9.63 -13.23 0.38
C LEU A 193 8.23 -13.82 0.54
N ASP A 194 8.15 -15.08 0.98
CA ASP A 194 6.89 -15.72 1.39
C ASP A 194 6.66 -15.54 2.91
N TYR A 195 6.20 -14.34 3.27
CA TYR A 195 5.89 -13.97 4.65
C TYR A 195 4.58 -14.58 5.18
N VAL A 196 3.89 -15.38 4.36
CA VAL A 196 2.70 -16.14 4.77
C VAL A 196 3.10 -17.49 5.35
N SER A 197 4.03 -18.17 4.67
CA SER A 197 4.47 -19.52 5.06
C SER A 197 5.64 -19.53 6.05
N TYR A 198 6.46 -18.45 6.08
CA TYR A 198 7.68 -18.40 6.86
C TYR A 198 7.76 -17.16 7.76
N ASP A 199 7.73 -17.39 9.08
CA ASP A 199 7.86 -16.33 10.09
C ASP A 199 9.17 -15.53 9.96
N SER A 200 10.27 -16.16 9.53
CA SER A 200 11.56 -15.50 9.32
C SER A 200 11.49 -14.40 8.25
N HIS A 201 10.66 -14.56 7.22
CA HIS A 201 10.45 -13.55 6.19
C HIS A 201 9.67 -12.35 6.75
N LEU A 202 8.65 -12.63 7.57
CA LEU A 202 7.91 -11.57 8.26
C LEU A 202 8.81 -10.82 9.25
N ASP A 203 9.65 -11.53 10.02
CA ASP A 203 10.59 -10.93 10.97
C ASP A 203 11.60 -10.03 10.27
N LEU A 204 12.09 -10.43 9.10
CA LEU A 204 12.97 -9.59 8.28
C LEU A 204 12.26 -8.29 7.87
N ILE A 205 11.01 -8.37 7.38
CA ILE A 205 10.22 -7.19 7.01
C ILE A 205 10.01 -6.28 8.22
N VAL A 206 9.64 -6.83 9.38
CA VAL A 206 9.45 -6.07 10.63
C VAL A 206 10.73 -5.36 11.06
N SER A 207 11.89 -6.04 10.99
CA SER A 207 13.19 -5.44 11.28
C SER A 207 13.47 -4.23 10.37
N LYS A 208 13.26 -4.38 9.07
CA LYS A 208 13.47 -3.29 8.09
C LYS A 208 12.50 -2.11 8.29
N ILE A 209 11.25 -2.37 8.66
CA ILE A 209 10.29 -1.34 9.05
C ILE A 209 10.80 -0.55 10.26
N HIS A 210 11.27 -1.22 11.31
CA HIS A 210 11.83 -0.57 12.50
C HIS A 210 13.07 0.25 12.17
N GLU A 211 14.00 -0.28 11.38
CA GLU A 211 15.19 0.43 10.93
C GLU A 211 14.80 1.75 10.22
N LYS A 212 13.82 1.70 9.30
CA LYS A 212 13.36 2.88 8.56
C LYS A 212 12.66 3.89 9.46
N LEU A 213 11.79 3.43 10.36
CA LEU A 213 11.07 4.29 11.32
C LEU A 213 11.98 4.93 12.38
N THR A 214 13.17 4.37 12.62
CA THR A 214 14.18 4.95 13.53
C THR A 214 15.12 5.94 12.84
N GLY A 215 14.89 6.26 11.56
CA GLY A 215 15.60 7.29 10.82
C GLY A 215 16.83 6.79 10.04
N LYS A 216 16.96 5.47 9.83
CA LYS A 216 18.00 4.95 8.95
C LYS A 216 17.68 5.33 7.51
N GLU A 217 18.56 6.10 6.86
CA GLU A 217 18.31 6.65 5.53
C GLU A 217 18.21 5.54 4.47
N GLU A 218 19.16 4.63 4.46
CA GLU A 218 19.20 3.53 3.51
C GLU A 218 18.86 2.20 4.19
N VAL A 219 17.74 1.60 3.81
CA VAL A 219 17.29 0.29 4.29
C VAL A 219 16.88 -0.53 3.07
N LEU A 220 17.69 -1.55 2.79
CA LEU A 220 17.50 -2.44 1.65
C LEU A 220 17.33 -3.89 2.13
N PHE A 221 16.72 -4.72 1.29
CA PHE A 221 16.75 -6.17 1.43
C PHE A 221 17.99 -6.69 0.70
N GLY A 222 19.06 -6.95 1.44
CA GLY A 222 20.28 -7.51 0.86
C GLY A 222 20.06 -8.90 0.27
N ALA A 223 20.70 -9.20 -0.87
CA ALA A 223 20.57 -10.52 -1.50
C ALA A 223 20.91 -11.67 -0.53
N ASP A 224 21.95 -11.49 0.30
CA ASP A 224 22.37 -12.47 1.30
C ASP A 224 21.35 -12.64 2.43
N GLU A 225 20.65 -11.55 2.84
CA GLU A 225 19.62 -11.60 3.86
C GLU A 225 18.40 -12.37 3.33
N VAL A 226 17.97 -12.07 2.10
CA VAL A 226 16.87 -12.76 1.42
C VAL A 226 17.21 -14.22 1.18
N ALA A 227 18.43 -14.53 0.70
CA ALA A 227 18.88 -15.90 0.50
C ALA A 227 18.90 -16.70 1.81
N ARG A 228 19.33 -16.08 2.92
CA ARG A 228 19.37 -16.72 4.23
C ARG A 228 17.99 -17.10 4.73
N VAL A 229 17.00 -16.20 4.65
CA VAL A 229 15.63 -16.52 5.09
C VAL A 229 14.93 -17.50 4.17
N ASN A 230 15.33 -17.59 2.89
CA ASN A 230 14.85 -18.58 1.93
C ASN A 230 15.51 -19.98 2.10
N GLY A 231 16.43 -20.15 3.07
CA GLY A 231 17.16 -21.40 3.27
C GLY A 231 18.16 -21.73 2.14
N ARG A 232 18.53 -20.74 1.31
CA ARG A 232 19.53 -20.85 0.23
C ARG A 232 20.90 -20.39 0.72
N THR A 233 21.36 -20.94 1.82
CA THR A 233 22.77 -20.77 2.23
C THR A 233 23.62 -21.68 1.37
N GLY A 234 24.49 -21.08 0.55
CA GLY A 234 25.52 -21.80 -0.21
C GLY A 234 26.56 -22.48 0.68
#